data_80fc82df3d6f4c99f1c2a98355c59c9c
#
_entry.id   80fc82df3d6f4c99f1c2a98355c59c9c
#
_cell.length_a   1.000
_cell.length_b   1.000
_cell.length_c   1.000
_cell.angle_alpha   90.00
_cell.angle_beta   90.00
_cell.angle_gamma   90.00
#
_symmetry.space_group_name_H-M   'P 1'
#
loop_
_entity.id
_entity.type
_entity.pdbx_description
1 polymer ?
#
loop_
_entity_poly.entity_id
_entity_poly.type
_entity_poly.pdbx_seq_one_letter_code
_entity_poly.pdbx_strand_id
1 'polypeptide(L)'
;MTSAIDETVGFLKDEPGVARACEVVEAWAKAGRAEELVLLAEALESRADPADPETRGRFEAVADHVEDQLALTAGDAAIDALLALSLMVRERSVEVPRPRALRLRAFASRLGYGHTAEAFLGALERAGARAEHQELFACWMHEVVLRGTSLADDARARRFAERLAESGHPLAGLPLALRATEREAPSYMPLYGDKGLGRAIDALTSGPLSARTVPPPADGAAVRATRVVDAAVEERMTSAVRPWAEGKSGKVEAKVFALEPQVSSSAVGSWLLRALPLESTTATARLEVARTGPEGVFGPLFSAASNGGAYSSGLGGAHGRLAVWASLAALVGAPDGAAVDAVDALSTHAAFLTFRAPGPWFYDVAWDLGALALRPDGRTVAVLAATDTE
;
A
#
# COMPACT_ATOMS: atom_id res chain seq x y z
N MET A 1 40.47 -3.08 7.53
CA MET A 1 39.02 -3.31 7.33
C MET A 1 38.35 -3.68 8.65
N THR A 2 38.73 -4.73 9.33
CA THR A 2 38.17 -5.15 10.65
C THR A 2 38.14 -4.00 11.68
N SER A 3 39.21 -3.19 11.75
CA SER A 3 39.35 -2.08 12.69
C SER A 3 38.27 -0.97 12.53
N ALA A 4 37.91 -0.63 11.29
CA ALA A 4 36.88 0.44 11.06
C ALA A 4 35.46 -0.03 11.40
N ILE A 5 35.14 -1.31 11.15
CA ILE A 5 33.88 -1.92 11.56
C ILE A 5 33.80 -1.99 13.08
N ASP A 6 34.88 -2.47 13.74
CA ASP A 6 34.94 -2.54 15.21
C ASP A 6 34.81 -1.17 15.87
N GLU A 7 35.43 -0.14 15.28
CA GLU A 7 35.27 1.24 15.72
C GLU A 7 33.81 1.72 15.58
N THR A 8 33.18 1.49 14.44
CA THR A 8 31.78 1.90 14.18
C THR A 8 30.81 1.20 15.13
N VAL A 9 30.96 -0.10 15.33
CA VAL A 9 30.18 -0.86 16.32
C VAL A 9 30.44 -0.35 17.74
N GLY A 10 31.68 0.05 18.04
CA GLY A 10 32.06 0.63 19.33
C GLY A 10 31.35 1.94 19.65
N PHE A 11 30.85 2.70 18.68
CA PHE A 11 30.04 3.90 18.90
C PHE A 11 28.69 3.61 19.54
N LEU A 12 28.13 2.41 19.34
CA LEU A 12 26.77 2.06 19.78
C LEU A 12 26.63 1.79 21.29
N LYS A 13 27.65 2.10 22.08
CA LYS A 13 27.61 2.01 23.55
C LYS A 13 26.64 3.03 24.16
N ASP A 14 26.39 4.13 23.48
CA ASP A 14 25.49 5.20 23.89
C ASP A 14 24.63 5.70 22.71
N GLU A 15 23.58 6.46 23.01
CA GLU A 15 22.63 6.95 22.02
C GLU A 15 23.24 7.95 21.01
N PRO A 16 24.13 8.91 21.40
CA PRO A 16 24.86 9.76 20.44
C PRO A 16 25.69 8.98 19.43
N GLY A 17 26.12 7.78 19.76
CA GLY A 17 26.87 6.90 18.87
C GLY A 17 26.09 6.39 17.68
N VAL A 18 24.76 6.29 17.75
CA VAL A 18 23.90 5.90 16.62
C VAL A 18 24.03 6.91 15.48
N ALA A 19 23.93 8.21 15.77
CA ALA A 19 24.07 9.25 14.75
C ALA A 19 25.45 9.19 14.08
N ARG A 20 26.50 9.01 14.87
CA ARG A 20 27.87 8.88 14.36
C ARG A 20 28.07 7.62 13.49
N ALA A 21 27.47 6.51 13.90
CA ALA A 21 27.50 5.28 13.08
C ALA A 21 26.76 5.47 11.75
N CYS A 22 25.61 6.15 11.77
CA CYS A 22 24.86 6.50 10.55
C CYS A 22 25.68 7.40 9.59
N GLU A 23 26.41 8.40 10.12
CA GLU A 23 27.31 9.24 9.31
C GLU A 23 28.40 8.40 8.62
N VAL A 24 28.96 7.40 9.31
CA VAL A 24 29.94 6.46 8.70
C VAL A 24 29.29 5.63 7.60
N VAL A 25 28.09 5.12 7.83
CA VAL A 25 27.31 4.35 6.84
C VAL A 25 27.06 5.19 5.58
N GLU A 26 26.62 6.43 5.72
CA GLU A 26 26.42 7.34 4.59
C GLU A 26 27.71 7.64 3.83
N ALA A 27 28.82 7.86 4.55
CA ALA A 27 30.11 8.09 3.94
C ALA A 27 30.60 6.86 3.15
N TRP A 28 30.39 5.65 3.69
CA TRP A 28 30.73 4.42 2.98
C TRP A 28 29.83 4.18 1.76
N ALA A 29 28.55 4.43 1.87
CA ALA A 29 27.61 4.36 0.74
C ALA A 29 28.02 5.31 -0.39
N LYS A 30 28.29 6.59 -0.08
CA LYS A 30 28.80 7.59 -1.04
C LYS A 30 30.11 7.22 -1.69
N ALA A 31 30.96 6.48 -0.97
CA ALA A 31 32.25 5.98 -1.47
C ALA A 31 32.12 4.66 -2.26
N GLY A 32 30.92 4.10 -2.43
CA GLY A 32 30.68 2.85 -3.13
C GLY A 32 31.19 1.60 -2.39
N ARG A 33 31.35 1.66 -1.06
CA ARG A 33 31.90 0.59 -0.21
C ARG A 33 30.81 -0.41 0.20
N ALA A 34 30.15 -1.01 -0.79
CA ALA A 34 28.99 -1.89 -0.54
C ALA A 34 29.36 -3.16 0.26
N GLU A 35 30.53 -3.74 0.01
CA GLU A 35 30.99 -4.93 0.76
C GLU A 35 31.21 -4.63 2.24
N GLU A 36 31.77 -3.46 2.56
CA GLU A 36 31.97 -3.06 3.96
C GLU A 36 30.65 -2.80 4.68
N LEU A 37 29.64 -2.30 3.96
CA LEU A 37 28.29 -2.13 4.50
C LEU A 37 27.65 -3.48 4.83
N VAL A 38 27.84 -4.50 3.99
CA VAL A 38 27.39 -5.88 4.30
C VAL A 38 28.07 -6.40 5.55
N LEU A 39 29.42 -6.31 5.62
CA LEU A 39 30.19 -6.76 6.77
C LEU A 39 29.81 -6.01 8.07
N LEU A 40 29.47 -4.72 7.97
CA LEU A 40 28.95 -3.96 9.11
C LEU A 40 27.60 -4.51 9.56
N ALA A 41 26.66 -4.74 8.64
CA ALA A 41 25.35 -5.31 8.97
C ALA A 41 25.47 -6.68 9.64
N GLU A 42 26.35 -7.54 9.14
CA GLU A 42 26.65 -8.84 9.75
C GLU A 42 27.25 -8.70 11.16
N ALA A 43 28.17 -7.77 11.34
CA ALA A 43 28.77 -7.49 12.64
C ALA A 43 27.76 -6.94 13.66
N LEU A 44 26.85 -6.07 13.21
CA LEU A 44 25.76 -5.55 14.03
C LEU A 44 24.83 -6.67 14.49
N GLU A 45 24.40 -7.54 13.59
CA GLU A 45 23.51 -8.66 13.93
C GLU A 45 24.20 -9.66 14.88
N SER A 46 25.49 -10.01 14.61
CA SER A 46 26.21 -10.99 15.41
C SER A 46 26.56 -10.52 16.83
N ARG A 47 26.62 -9.19 17.06
CA ARG A 47 27.02 -8.59 18.34
C ARG A 47 25.85 -8.01 19.12
N ALA A 48 24.63 -8.01 18.56
CA ALA A 48 23.43 -7.57 19.27
C ALA A 48 23.14 -8.55 20.41
N ASP A 49 23.22 -8.07 21.66
CA ASP A 49 22.90 -8.89 22.83
C ASP A 49 21.36 -9.03 22.96
N PRO A 50 20.81 -10.25 22.87
CA PRO A 50 19.38 -10.46 23.07
C PRO A 50 18.88 -10.07 24.46
N ALA A 51 19.77 -10.06 25.46
CA ALA A 51 19.42 -9.74 26.85
C ALA A 51 19.40 -8.23 27.16
N ASP A 52 19.90 -7.39 26.25
CA ASP A 52 19.90 -5.92 26.39
C ASP A 52 19.05 -5.26 25.27
N PRO A 53 17.74 -5.03 25.49
CA PRO A 53 16.85 -4.46 24.49
C PRO A 53 17.23 -3.06 24.01
N GLU A 54 17.84 -2.24 24.89
CA GLU A 54 18.22 -0.87 24.55
C GLU A 54 19.40 -0.85 23.59
N THR A 55 20.48 -1.56 23.92
CA THR A 55 21.64 -1.71 23.05
C THR A 55 21.22 -2.37 21.75
N ARG A 56 20.40 -3.41 21.80
CA ARG A 56 19.88 -4.09 20.61
C ARG A 56 19.11 -3.16 19.69
N GLY A 57 18.24 -2.29 20.21
CA GLY A 57 17.51 -1.30 19.44
C GLY A 57 18.44 -0.33 18.68
N ARG A 58 19.57 0.06 19.30
CA ARG A 58 20.60 0.88 18.64
C ARG A 58 21.25 0.15 17.46
N PHE A 59 21.60 -1.12 17.65
CA PHE A 59 22.15 -1.96 16.57
C PHE A 59 21.18 -2.15 15.42
N GLU A 60 19.91 -2.41 15.72
CA GLU A 60 18.86 -2.55 14.72
C GLU A 60 18.66 -1.26 13.91
N ALA A 61 18.68 -0.10 14.57
CA ALA A 61 18.52 1.19 13.90
C ALA A 61 19.64 1.45 12.88
N VAL A 62 20.91 1.16 13.24
CA VAL A 62 22.04 1.32 12.31
C VAL A 62 21.98 0.28 11.19
N ALA A 63 21.62 -0.96 11.49
CA ALA A 63 21.48 -1.99 10.47
C ALA A 63 20.34 -1.68 9.48
N ASP A 64 19.22 -1.11 9.95
CA ASP A 64 18.16 -0.62 9.07
C ASP A 64 18.67 0.53 8.19
N HIS A 65 19.48 1.43 8.76
CA HIS A 65 20.10 2.52 7.98
C HIS A 65 21.08 2.01 6.92
N VAL A 66 21.85 0.96 7.20
CA VAL A 66 22.71 0.30 6.18
C VAL A 66 21.86 -0.21 5.01
N GLU A 67 20.76 -0.90 5.31
CA GLU A 67 19.83 -1.40 4.28
C GLU A 67 19.23 -0.26 3.45
N ASP A 68 18.84 0.83 4.10
CA ASP A 68 18.30 2.02 3.45
C ASP A 68 19.30 2.67 2.51
N GLN A 69 20.55 2.84 2.96
CA GLN A 69 21.63 3.42 2.16
C GLN A 69 21.97 2.55 0.96
N LEU A 70 22.07 1.23 1.13
CA LEU A 70 22.28 0.31 0.00
C LEU A 70 21.13 0.35 -1.01
N ALA A 71 19.90 0.37 -0.54
CA ALA A 71 18.72 0.42 -1.42
C ALA A 71 18.63 1.73 -2.22
N LEU A 72 19.21 2.82 -1.73
CA LEU A 72 19.17 4.14 -2.38
C LEU A 72 20.46 4.48 -3.14
N THR A 73 21.53 3.74 -2.91
CA THR A 73 22.83 3.98 -3.58
C THR A 73 22.84 3.37 -4.97
N ALA A 74 23.13 4.22 -5.97
CA ALA A 74 23.18 3.78 -7.36
C ALA A 74 24.32 2.78 -7.61
N GLY A 75 24.05 1.79 -8.45
CA GLY A 75 25.05 0.83 -8.94
C GLY A 75 24.78 -0.61 -8.54
N ASP A 76 25.28 -1.51 -9.37
CA ASP A 76 25.04 -2.97 -9.25
C ASP A 76 25.59 -3.54 -7.93
N ALA A 77 26.73 -3.04 -7.47
CA ALA A 77 27.35 -3.52 -6.23
C ALA A 77 26.45 -3.27 -4.99
N ALA A 78 25.76 -2.12 -4.94
CA ALA A 78 24.85 -1.81 -3.85
C ALA A 78 23.58 -2.69 -3.91
N ILE A 79 23.05 -2.92 -5.12
CA ILE A 79 21.91 -3.83 -5.33
C ILE A 79 22.30 -5.25 -4.91
N ASP A 80 23.45 -5.77 -5.37
CA ASP A 80 23.88 -7.12 -5.08
C ASP A 80 24.18 -7.32 -3.59
N ALA A 81 24.74 -6.30 -2.91
CA ALA A 81 24.89 -6.25 -1.46
C ALA A 81 23.54 -6.32 -0.72
N LEU A 82 22.56 -5.53 -1.15
CA LEU A 82 21.21 -5.57 -0.56
C LEU A 82 20.53 -6.93 -0.79
N LEU A 83 20.70 -7.53 -1.98
CA LEU A 83 20.21 -8.88 -2.25
C LEU A 83 20.81 -9.91 -1.28
N ALA A 84 22.11 -9.82 -1.00
CA ALA A 84 22.76 -10.67 0.00
C ALA A 84 22.15 -10.47 1.39
N LEU A 85 21.99 -9.22 1.84
CA LEU A 85 21.38 -8.89 3.13
C LEU A 85 19.91 -9.34 3.23
N SER A 86 19.19 -9.38 2.10
CA SER A 86 17.79 -9.83 2.06
C SER A 86 17.60 -11.29 2.48
N LEU A 87 18.65 -12.08 2.39
CA LEU A 87 18.66 -13.50 2.79
C LEU A 87 18.99 -13.71 4.27
N MET A 88 19.56 -12.70 4.93
CA MET A 88 19.89 -12.79 6.34
C MET A 88 18.62 -12.86 7.19
N VAL A 89 18.59 -13.84 8.09
CA VAL A 89 17.57 -13.89 9.14
C VAL A 89 17.98 -12.90 10.23
N ARG A 90 17.07 -11.97 10.56
CA ARG A 90 17.28 -11.00 11.62
C ARG A 90 16.31 -11.27 12.76
N GLU A 91 16.86 -11.58 13.93
CA GLU A 91 16.10 -11.70 15.17
C GLU A 91 15.96 -10.31 15.78
N ARG A 92 14.76 -9.72 15.72
CA ARG A 92 14.50 -8.39 16.27
C ARG A 92 14.03 -8.44 17.72
N SER A 93 14.44 -7.43 18.50
CA SER A 93 14.10 -7.28 19.91
C SER A 93 12.66 -6.80 20.16
N VAL A 94 11.98 -6.31 19.13
CA VAL A 94 10.62 -5.74 19.28
C VAL A 94 9.63 -6.86 19.53
N GLU A 95 8.69 -6.63 20.46
CA GLU A 95 7.62 -7.56 20.84
C GLU A 95 6.82 -8.13 19.67
N VAL A 96 6.84 -7.44 18.51
CA VAL A 96 6.28 -7.92 17.25
C VAL A 96 7.37 -7.94 16.18
N PRO A 97 7.98 -9.11 15.90
CA PRO A 97 8.95 -9.23 14.81
C PRO A 97 8.32 -8.77 13.49
N ARG A 98 8.98 -7.87 12.77
CA ARG A 98 8.53 -7.56 11.40
C ARG A 98 8.71 -8.81 10.55
N PRO A 99 7.63 -9.39 9.97
CA PRO A 99 7.76 -10.53 9.08
C PRO A 99 8.75 -10.22 7.96
N ARG A 100 9.56 -11.20 7.57
CA ARG A 100 10.52 -11.05 6.45
C ARG A 100 9.86 -10.44 5.21
N ALA A 101 8.62 -10.80 4.92
CA ALA A 101 7.85 -10.25 3.80
C ALA A 101 7.73 -8.72 3.86
N LEU A 102 7.47 -8.11 5.02
CA LEU A 102 7.38 -6.65 5.15
C LEU A 102 8.73 -5.96 4.93
N ARG A 103 9.83 -6.59 5.37
CA ARG A 103 11.20 -6.09 5.10
C ARG A 103 11.50 -6.10 3.61
N LEU A 104 11.19 -7.20 2.90
CA LEU A 104 11.40 -7.31 1.46
C LEU A 104 10.56 -6.29 0.67
N ARG A 105 9.33 -6.02 1.09
CA ARG A 105 8.47 -4.98 0.50
C ARG A 105 9.06 -3.57 0.71
N ALA A 106 9.60 -3.30 1.88
CA ALA A 106 10.29 -2.03 2.15
C ALA A 106 11.53 -1.86 1.26
N PHE A 107 12.33 -2.92 1.08
CA PHE A 107 13.47 -2.91 0.14
C PHE A 107 13.02 -2.63 -1.29
N ALA A 108 12.00 -3.36 -1.76
CA ALA A 108 11.46 -3.17 -3.10
C ALA A 108 11.04 -1.72 -3.36
N SER A 109 10.39 -1.11 -2.39
CA SER A 109 9.94 0.27 -2.47
C SER A 109 11.09 1.26 -2.59
N ARG A 110 12.15 1.08 -1.76
CA ARG A 110 13.35 1.92 -1.81
C ARG A 110 14.14 1.71 -3.09
N LEU A 111 14.32 0.46 -3.53
CA LEU A 111 14.94 0.13 -4.81
C LEU A 111 14.18 0.76 -5.98
N GLY A 112 12.84 0.71 -5.98
CA GLY A 112 12.02 1.36 -6.97
C GLY A 112 12.15 2.88 -6.97
N TYR A 113 12.48 3.49 -5.83
CA TYR A 113 12.73 4.92 -5.71
C TYR A 113 14.16 5.31 -6.14
N GLY A 114 15.15 4.55 -5.71
CA GLY A 114 16.58 4.86 -5.91
C GLY A 114 17.13 4.43 -7.26
N HIS A 115 16.47 3.52 -7.98
CA HIS A 115 17.01 2.91 -9.18
C HIS A 115 16.08 3.01 -10.39
N THR A 116 16.70 3.01 -11.58
CA THR A 116 15.98 3.02 -12.86
C THR A 116 15.38 1.64 -13.17
N ALA A 117 14.43 1.60 -14.12
CA ALA A 117 13.91 0.34 -14.65
C ALA A 117 15.01 -0.54 -15.26
N GLU A 118 16.02 0.04 -15.90
CA GLU A 118 17.13 -0.74 -16.48
C GLU A 118 18.01 -1.37 -15.39
N ALA A 119 18.23 -0.68 -14.28
CA ALA A 119 18.94 -1.27 -13.12
C ALA A 119 18.14 -2.46 -12.54
N PHE A 120 16.81 -2.34 -12.43
CA PHE A 120 15.94 -3.45 -12.07
C PHE A 120 16.08 -4.63 -13.03
N LEU A 121 15.99 -4.37 -14.33
CA LEU A 121 16.06 -5.42 -15.35
C LEU A 121 17.43 -6.11 -15.38
N GLY A 122 18.52 -5.37 -15.21
CA GLY A 122 19.86 -5.91 -15.08
C GLY A 122 20.03 -6.78 -13.82
N ALA A 123 19.53 -6.33 -12.68
CA ALA A 123 19.52 -7.13 -11.46
C ALA A 123 18.65 -8.40 -11.58
N LEU A 124 17.52 -8.31 -12.27
CA LEU A 124 16.63 -9.43 -12.56
C LEU A 124 17.35 -10.52 -13.39
N GLU A 125 18.14 -10.13 -14.37
CA GLU A 125 18.95 -11.08 -15.16
C GLU A 125 20.03 -11.76 -14.32
N ARG A 126 20.71 -11.01 -13.44
CA ARG A 126 21.79 -11.55 -12.60
C ARG A 126 21.27 -12.47 -11.49
N ALA A 127 20.17 -12.13 -10.84
CA ALA A 127 19.74 -12.79 -9.60
C ALA A 127 18.26 -13.22 -9.57
N GLY A 128 17.42 -12.77 -10.51
CA GLY A 128 15.96 -12.95 -10.47
C GLY A 128 15.48 -14.39 -10.71
N ALA A 129 16.37 -15.33 -11.07
CA ALA A 129 16.01 -16.74 -11.21
C ALA A 129 15.99 -17.49 -9.87
N ARG A 130 16.51 -16.89 -8.80
CA ARG A 130 16.60 -17.51 -7.46
C ARG A 130 15.26 -17.39 -6.74
N ALA A 131 14.73 -18.51 -6.26
CA ALA A 131 13.46 -18.57 -5.57
C ALA A 131 13.41 -17.70 -4.30
N GLU A 132 14.55 -17.61 -3.59
CA GLU A 132 14.68 -16.81 -2.37
C GLU A 132 14.53 -15.31 -2.57
N HIS A 133 14.73 -14.81 -3.80
CA HIS A 133 14.56 -13.41 -4.17
C HIS A 133 13.22 -13.10 -4.86
N GLN A 134 12.40 -14.12 -5.11
CA GLN A 134 11.18 -13.98 -5.91
C GLN A 134 10.24 -12.87 -5.40
N GLU A 135 9.95 -12.85 -4.10
CA GLU A 135 9.11 -11.82 -3.47
C GLU A 135 9.68 -10.42 -3.66
N LEU A 136 10.99 -10.24 -3.43
CA LEU A 136 11.65 -8.94 -3.58
C LEU A 136 11.57 -8.43 -5.02
N PHE A 137 11.89 -9.28 -6.01
CA PHE A 137 11.83 -8.87 -7.42
C PHE A 137 10.40 -8.66 -7.90
N ALA A 138 9.44 -9.46 -7.42
CA ALA A 138 8.03 -9.26 -7.73
C ALA A 138 7.53 -7.90 -7.22
N CYS A 139 7.85 -7.58 -5.97
CA CYS A 139 7.53 -6.27 -5.41
C CYS A 139 8.25 -5.13 -6.15
N TRP A 140 9.56 -5.25 -6.41
CA TRP A 140 10.34 -4.20 -7.10
C TRP A 140 9.85 -3.95 -8.52
N MET A 141 9.47 -5.00 -9.26
CA MET A 141 8.84 -4.87 -10.58
C MET A 141 7.62 -3.96 -10.54
N HIS A 142 6.73 -4.17 -9.57
CA HIS A 142 5.53 -3.35 -9.44
C HIS A 142 5.79 -1.97 -8.85
N GLU A 143 6.84 -1.78 -8.08
CA GLU A 143 7.28 -0.45 -7.64
C GLU A 143 7.81 0.39 -8.82
N VAL A 144 8.50 -0.23 -9.78
CA VAL A 144 8.92 0.42 -11.04
C VAL A 144 7.68 0.83 -11.86
N VAL A 145 6.69 -0.05 -11.96
CA VAL A 145 5.42 0.26 -12.65
C VAL A 145 4.67 1.39 -11.95
N LEU A 146 4.57 1.36 -10.62
CA LEU A 146 3.90 2.39 -9.82
C LEU A 146 4.54 3.77 -10.02
N ARG A 147 5.81 3.84 -10.36
CA ARG A 147 6.52 5.08 -10.71
C ARG A 147 6.37 5.51 -12.17
N GLY A 148 5.42 4.90 -12.88
CA GLY A 148 5.02 5.30 -14.23
C GLY A 148 5.81 4.63 -15.36
N THR A 149 6.76 3.73 -15.06
CA THR A 149 7.50 3.03 -16.11
C THR A 149 6.75 1.77 -16.54
N SER A 150 6.38 1.71 -17.82
CA SER A 150 5.81 0.49 -18.40
C SER A 150 6.90 -0.55 -18.64
N LEU A 151 6.66 -1.75 -18.15
CA LEU A 151 7.48 -2.94 -18.38
C LEU A 151 6.80 -3.94 -19.33
N ALA A 152 5.63 -3.58 -19.88
CA ALA A 152 4.80 -4.48 -20.70
C ALA A 152 5.50 -4.97 -21.98
N ASP A 153 6.37 -4.13 -22.56
CA ASP A 153 7.08 -4.46 -23.80
C ASP A 153 8.46 -5.09 -23.56
N ASP A 154 8.95 -5.13 -22.29
CA ASP A 154 10.23 -5.74 -21.98
C ASP A 154 10.10 -7.27 -21.82
N ALA A 155 10.88 -8.00 -22.64
CA ALA A 155 10.84 -9.46 -22.66
C ALA A 155 11.35 -10.09 -21.34
N ARG A 156 12.27 -9.44 -20.61
CA ARG A 156 12.80 -9.91 -19.33
C ARG A 156 11.72 -9.86 -18.26
N ALA A 157 11.00 -8.72 -18.19
CA ALA A 157 9.90 -8.52 -17.26
C ALA A 157 8.74 -9.49 -17.53
N ARG A 158 8.35 -9.69 -18.80
CA ARG A 158 7.31 -10.65 -19.16
C ARG A 158 7.65 -12.08 -18.75
N ARG A 159 8.86 -12.56 -19.09
CA ARG A 159 9.31 -13.89 -18.66
C ARG A 159 9.32 -14.05 -17.13
N PHE A 160 9.63 -12.98 -16.39
CA PHE A 160 9.56 -13.03 -14.94
C PHE A 160 8.11 -13.10 -14.44
N ALA A 161 7.20 -12.31 -15.02
CA ALA A 161 5.77 -12.37 -14.70
C ALA A 161 5.16 -13.75 -15.01
N GLU A 162 5.57 -14.39 -16.10
CA GLU A 162 5.17 -15.77 -16.42
C GLU A 162 5.62 -16.75 -15.35
N ARG A 163 6.88 -16.66 -14.89
CA ARG A 163 7.37 -17.49 -13.76
C ARG A 163 6.63 -17.24 -12.46
N LEU A 164 6.25 -15.98 -12.16
CA LEU A 164 5.42 -15.66 -11.02
C LEU A 164 4.05 -16.35 -11.12
N ALA A 165 3.45 -16.37 -12.31
CA ALA A 165 2.18 -17.06 -12.56
C ALA A 165 2.30 -18.57 -12.39
N GLU A 166 3.36 -19.18 -12.93
CA GLU A 166 3.65 -20.60 -12.77
C GLU A 166 3.85 -21.02 -11.31
N SER A 167 4.44 -20.14 -10.50
CA SER A 167 4.62 -20.37 -9.05
C SER A 167 3.39 -20.03 -8.21
N GLY A 168 2.32 -19.50 -8.79
CA GLY A 168 1.14 -19.04 -8.07
C GLY A 168 1.38 -17.80 -7.22
N HIS A 169 2.36 -16.96 -7.59
CA HIS A 169 2.67 -15.75 -6.82
C HIS A 169 1.52 -14.73 -6.91
N PRO A 170 1.07 -14.13 -5.79
CA PRO A 170 -0.12 -13.26 -5.79
C PRO A 170 0.00 -12.03 -6.69
N LEU A 171 1.20 -11.50 -6.90
CA LEU A 171 1.43 -10.33 -7.77
C LEU A 171 1.44 -10.66 -9.27
N ALA A 172 1.39 -11.93 -9.66
CA ALA A 172 1.44 -12.35 -11.07
C ALA A 172 0.27 -11.82 -11.92
N GLY A 173 -0.90 -11.59 -11.29
CA GLY A 173 -2.09 -11.07 -11.95
C GLY A 173 -2.09 -9.55 -12.19
N LEU A 174 -1.09 -8.82 -11.68
CA LEU A 174 -1.02 -7.39 -11.87
C LEU A 174 -0.39 -7.00 -13.22
N PRO A 175 -0.95 -6.01 -13.92
CA PRO A 175 -0.41 -5.53 -15.19
C PRO A 175 1.00 -4.93 -15.03
N LEU A 176 1.84 -5.12 -16.06
CA LEU A 176 3.19 -4.54 -16.16
C LEU A 176 3.20 -3.06 -16.61
N ALA A 177 2.02 -2.44 -16.67
CA ALA A 177 1.84 -1.01 -16.91
C ALA A 177 0.68 -0.50 -16.07
N LEU A 178 0.67 0.79 -15.75
CA LEU A 178 -0.45 1.43 -15.06
C LEU A 178 -1.70 1.42 -15.94
N ARG A 179 -2.85 1.14 -15.34
CA ARG A 179 -4.16 1.30 -15.96
C ARG A 179 -4.61 2.77 -15.89
N ALA A 180 -5.68 3.11 -16.62
CA ALA A 180 -6.18 4.48 -16.64
C ALA A 180 -6.58 4.96 -15.24
N THR A 181 -7.32 4.16 -14.50
CA THR A 181 -7.72 4.42 -13.11
C THR A 181 -6.50 4.70 -12.20
N GLU A 182 -5.40 3.97 -12.39
CA GLU A 182 -4.18 4.18 -11.59
C GLU A 182 -3.47 5.48 -11.96
N ARG A 183 -3.35 5.78 -13.27
CA ARG A 183 -2.65 6.99 -13.74
C ARG A 183 -3.35 8.29 -13.34
N GLU A 184 -4.68 8.26 -13.29
CA GLU A 184 -5.51 9.40 -12.97
C GLU A 184 -5.73 9.56 -11.46
N ALA A 185 -5.39 8.55 -10.65
CA ALA A 185 -5.52 8.60 -9.22
C ALA A 185 -4.56 9.63 -8.60
N PRO A 186 -5.06 10.63 -7.86
CA PRO A 186 -4.21 11.63 -7.24
C PRO A 186 -3.39 11.02 -6.10
N SER A 187 -2.13 11.47 -5.96
CA SER A 187 -1.27 11.18 -4.80
C SER A 187 -1.12 9.70 -4.44
N TYR A 188 -1.22 8.79 -5.42
CA TYR A 188 -1.17 7.36 -5.15
C TYR A 188 0.24 6.81 -4.94
N MET A 189 1.27 7.54 -5.34
CA MET A 189 2.66 7.10 -5.18
C MET A 189 3.09 7.17 -3.72
N PRO A 190 3.55 6.07 -3.12
CA PRO A 190 4.18 6.13 -1.83
C PRO A 190 5.44 6.98 -1.92
N LEU A 191 5.56 7.95 -1.04
CA LEU A 191 6.75 8.80 -0.94
C LEU A 191 7.64 8.23 0.16
N TYR A 192 8.81 7.79 -0.25
CA TYR A 192 9.85 7.35 0.65
C TYR A 192 10.77 8.53 0.99
N GLY A 193 11.06 8.74 2.27
CA GLY A 193 11.80 9.88 2.81
C GLY A 193 10.94 10.78 3.68
N ASP A 194 11.49 11.92 4.08
CA ASP A 194 10.99 12.84 5.11
C ASP A 194 9.55 13.36 4.94
N LYS A 195 8.92 13.12 3.80
CA LYS A 195 7.58 13.63 3.47
C LYS A 195 6.53 12.53 3.19
N GLY A 196 6.90 11.27 3.34
CA GLY A 196 6.06 10.15 2.92
C GLY A 196 4.73 10.09 3.65
N LEU A 197 4.76 10.14 4.97
CA LEU A 197 3.56 10.07 5.80
C LEU A 197 2.67 11.31 5.63
N GLY A 198 3.25 12.52 5.60
CA GLY A 198 2.50 13.75 5.43
C GLY A 198 1.68 13.80 4.15
N ARG A 199 2.23 13.34 3.01
CA ARG A 199 1.49 13.29 1.75
C ARG A 199 0.47 12.17 1.67
N ALA A 200 0.70 11.05 2.34
CA ALA A 200 -0.30 9.99 2.45
C ALA A 200 -1.52 10.49 3.25
N ILE A 201 -1.28 11.19 4.34
CA ILE A 201 -2.32 11.86 5.13
C ILE A 201 -3.04 12.91 4.28
N ASP A 202 -2.29 13.77 3.57
CA ASP A 202 -2.87 14.76 2.67
C ASP A 202 -3.76 14.12 1.59
N ALA A 203 -3.38 12.97 1.05
CA ALA A 203 -4.20 12.25 0.06
C ALA A 203 -5.52 11.74 0.63
N LEU A 204 -5.53 11.35 1.91
CA LEU A 204 -6.75 10.92 2.62
C LEU A 204 -7.61 12.10 3.09
N THR A 205 -6.97 13.24 3.42
CA THR A 205 -7.63 14.42 3.99
C THR A 205 -7.87 15.55 3.00
N SER A 206 -7.12 15.60 1.88
CA SER A 206 -7.13 16.76 0.99
C SER A 206 -8.32 16.77 0.04
N GLY A 207 -9.04 17.79 0.20
CA GLY A 207 -10.02 18.38 -0.66
C GLY A 207 -11.35 18.54 0.08
N PRO A 208 -11.91 19.77 0.09
CA PRO A 208 -13.31 19.87 0.44
C PRO A 208 -14.05 18.94 -0.52
N LEU A 209 -14.77 17.95 0.03
CA LEU A 209 -15.74 17.18 -0.73
C LEU A 209 -16.77 18.20 -1.20
N SER A 210 -16.52 18.80 -2.36
CA SER A 210 -17.40 19.84 -2.93
C SER A 210 -18.68 19.16 -3.36
N ALA A 211 -19.63 19.10 -2.45
CA ALA A 211 -20.92 18.48 -2.63
C ALA A 211 -21.71 19.27 -3.65
N ARG A 212 -21.64 18.89 -4.91
CA ARG A 212 -22.74 19.18 -5.81
C ARG A 212 -23.91 18.33 -5.34
N THR A 213 -24.84 18.95 -4.60
CA THR A 213 -26.04 18.29 -4.10
C THR A 213 -26.83 17.79 -5.31
N VAL A 214 -26.80 16.49 -5.56
CA VAL A 214 -27.69 15.85 -6.54
C VAL A 214 -29.00 15.61 -5.84
N PRO A 215 -30.14 16.22 -6.29
CA PRO A 215 -31.45 16.00 -5.67
C PRO A 215 -31.87 14.52 -5.85
N PRO A 216 -32.68 13.98 -4.96
CA PRO A 216 -33.30 12.68 -5.17
C PRO A 216 -34.09 12.66 -6.48
N PRO A 217 -34.32 11.46 -7.06
CA PRO A 217 -35.14 11.32 -8.28
C PRO A 217 -36.48 12.06 -8.17
N ALA A 218 -36.85 12.76 -9.24
CA ALA A 218 -38.05 13.62 -9.25
C ALA A 218 -39.36 12.87 -9.02
N ASP A 219 -39.38 11.56 -9.25
CA ASP A 219 -40.56 10.70 -9.18
C ASP A 219 -41.01 10.38 -7.75
N GLY A 220 -40.31 10.88 -6.73
CA GLY A 220 -40.67 10.67 -5.31
C GLY A 220 -40.70 9.19 -4.89
N ALA A 221 -40.31 8.28 -5.75
CA ALA A 221 -40.27 6.86 -5.45
C ALA A 221 -39.19 6.62 -4.38
N ALA A 222 -39.62 6.23 -3.20
CA ALA A 222 -38.69 5.82 -2.15
C ALA A 222 -37.91 4.61 -2.62
N VAL A 223 -36.60 4.77 -2.80
CA VAL A 223 -35.72 3.64 -3.12
C VAL A 223 -35.66 2.70 -1.91
N ARG A 224 -36.09 1.47 -2.11
CA ARG A 224 -35.94 0.41 -1.12
C ARG A 224 -34.54 -0.22 -1.28
N ALA A 225 -33.78 -0.23 -0.23
CA ALA A 225 -32.49 -0.90 -0.18
C ALA A 225 -32.60 -2.17 0.68
N THR A 226 -32.34 -3.31 0.10
CA THR A 226 -32.33 -4.60 0.80
C THR A 226 -30.89 -5.11 0.91
N ARG A 227 -30.45 -5.42 2.12
CA ARG A 227 -29.11 -5.95 2.38
C ARG A 227 -28.90 -7.27 1.64
N VAL A 228 -27.82 -7.37 0.87
CA VAL A 228 -27.32 -8.60 0.27
C VAL A 228 -26.14 -9.06 1.11
N VAL A 229 -26.25 -10.20 1.76
CA VAL A 229 -25.19 -10.75 2.61
C VAL A 229 -24.35 -11.69 1.77
N ASP A 230 -23.11 -11.31 1.51
CA ASP A 230 -22.08 -12.11 0.84
C ASP A 230 -20.74 -11.84 1.52
N ALA A 231 -20.39 -12.69 2.47
CA ALA A 231 -19.19 -12.54 3.29
C ALA A 231 -17.91 -12.51 2.46
N ALA A 232 -17.84 -13.26 1.35
CA ALA A 232 -16.65 -13.29 0.49
C ALA A 232 -16.49 -11.97 -0.28
N VAL A 233 -17.59 -11.38 -0.75
CA VAL A 233 -17.55 -10.06 -1.40
C VAL A 233 -17.20 -8.98 -0.38
N GLU A 234 -17.79 -9.02 0.82
CA GLU A 234 -17.51 -8.05 1.88
C GLU A 234 -16.05 -8.12 2.33
N GLU A 235 -15.50 -9.32 2.51
CA GLU A 235 -14.08 -9.52 2.83
C GLU A 235 -13.18 -8.97 1.72
N ARG A 236 -13.47 -9.24 0.45
CA ARG A 236 -12.70 -8.69 -0.66
C ARG A 236 -12.77 -7.17 -0.72
N MET A 237 -13.95 -6.57 -0.45
CA MET A 237 -14.07 -5.11 -0.38
C MET A 237 -13.13 -4.48 0.65
N THR A 238 -12.86 -5.18 1.76
CA THR A 238 -11.98 -4.66 2.83
C THR A 238 -10.49 -4.84 2.55
N SER A 239 -10.09 -5.49 1.46
CA SER A 239 -8.68 -5.82 1.18
C SER A 239 -7.73 -4.65 1.31
N ALA A 240 -8.10 -3.47 0.79
CA ALA A 240 -7.26 -2.27 0.84
C ALA A 240 -7.17 -1.63 2.23
N VAL A 241 -8.19 -1.80 3.07
CA VAL A 241 -8.26 -1.24 4.43
C VAL A 241 -8.00 -2.29 5.51
N ARG A 242 -7.62 -3.50 5.11
CA ARG A 242 -7.28 -4.58 6.05
C ARG A 242 -6.22 -4.18 7.09
N PRO A 243 -5.14 -3.45 6.74
CA PRO A 243 -4.18 -2.99 7.74
C PRO A 243 -4.82 -2.18 8.88
N TRP A 244 -5.86 -1.39 8.58
CA TRP A 244 -6.59 -0.63 9.59
C TRP A 244 -7.44 -1.55 10.49
N ALA A 245 -8.13 -2.53 9.88
CA ALA A 245 -8.96 -3.49 10.61
C ALA A 245 -8.16 -4.40 11.55
N GLU A 246 -6.91 -4.73 11.19
CA GLU A 246 -5.99 -5.52 12.00
C GLU A 246 -5.37 -4.69 13.14
N GLY A 247 -5.44 -3.36 13.07
CA GLY A 247 -5.09 -2.45 14.16
C GLY A 247 -6.08 -2.54 15.32
N LYS A 248 -5.71 -2.00 16.48
CA LYS A 248 -6.54 -2.07 17.69
C LYS A 248 -7.73 -1.11 17.68
N SER A 249 -7.68 -0.06 16.84
CA SER A 249 -8.62 1.08 16.84
C SER A 249 -9.44 1.19 15.56
N GLY A 250 -9.08 0.46 14.51
CA GLY A 250 -9.75 0.57 13.22
C GLY A 250 -11.16 -0.02 13.22
N LYS A 251 -12.08 0.67 12.54
CA LYS A 251 -13.44 0.20 12.24
C LYS A 251 -13.61 0.10 10.73
N VAL A 252 -14.29 -0.95 10.29
CA VAL A 252 -14.58 -1.15 8.86
C VAL A 252 -16.03 -1.58 8.71
N GLU A 253 -16.73 -0.95 7.78
CA GLU A 253 -18.08 -1.32 7.35
C GLU A 253 -18.06 -1.58 5.84
N ALA A 254 -18.34 -2.82 5.42
CA ALA A 254 -18.46 -3.22 4.04
C ALA A 254 -19.83 -3.87 3.83
N LYS A 255 -20.67 -3.29 2.98
CA LYS A 255 -22.05 -3.75 2.78
C LYS A 255 -22.47 -3.65 1.30
N VAL A 256 -23.30 -4.60 0.87
CA VAL A 256 -23.91 -4.59 -0.46
C VAL A 256 -25.43 -4.56 -0.30
N PHE A 257 -26.11 -3.79 -1.16
CA PHE A 257 -27.56 -3.66 -1.16
C PHE A 257 -28.13 -3.82 -2.57
N ALA A 258 -29.27 -4.50 -2.68
CA ALA A 258 -30.12 -4.48 -3.85
C ALA A 258 -31.06 -3.28 -3.73
N LEU A 259 -31.28 -2.58 -4.86
CA LEU A 259 -32.09 -1.37 -4.95
C LEU A 259 -33.35 -1.61 -5.80
N GLU A 260 -34.48 -1.13 -5.32
CA GLU A 260 -35.76 -1.10 -6.02
C GLU A 260 -36.45 0.27 -5.82
N PRO A 261 -36.78 0.96 -6.91
CA PRO A 261 -36.49 0.69 -8.32
C PRO A 261 -35.01 0.86 -8.68
N GLN A 262 -34.68 0.58 -9.94
CA GLN A 262 -33.36 0.85 -10.51
C GLN A 262 -33.01 2.34 -10.41
N VAL A 263 -31.75 2.63 -10.07
CA VAL A 263 -31.21 3.98 -9.93
C VAL A 263 -30.30 4.30 -11.12
N SER A 264 -30.56 5.43 -11.78
CA SER A 264 -29.64 5.92 -12.81
C SER A 264 -28.30 6.34 -12.21
N SER A 265 -27.21 6.03 -12.92
CA SER A 265 -25.88 6.48 -12.52
C SER A 265 -25.82 8.02 -12.31
N SER A 266 -26.54 8.79 -13.13
CA SER A 266 -26.59 10.26 -13.02
C SER A 266 -27.30 10.76 -11.77
N ALA A 267 -28.19 9.97 -11.18
CA ALA A 267 -28.97 10.32 -10.00
C ALA A 267 -28.28 9.99 -8.67
N VAL A 268 -27.12 9.33 -8.70
CA VAL A 268 -26.39 8.96 -7.48
C VAL A 268 -25.92 10.22 -6.72
N GLY A 269 -26.26 10.29 -5.44
CA GLY A 269 -25.94 11.44 -4.58
C GLY A 269 -26.07 11.11 -3.10
N SER A 270 -25.93 12.13 -2.24
CA SER A 270 -25.98 11.98 -0.78
C SER A 270 -27.29 11.37 -0.27
N TRP A 271 -28.40 11.55 -0.98
CA TRP A 271 -29.70 10.96 -0.66
C TRP A 271 -29.63 9.43 -0.63
N LEU A 272 -28.87 8.82 -1.55
CA LEU A 272 -28.73 7.36 -1.61
C LEU A 272 -28.00 6.83 -0.35
N LEU A 273 -26.89 7.47 0.06
CA LEU A 273 -26.22 7.12 1.32
C LEU A 273 -27.15 7.22 2.53
N ARG A 274 -28.02 8.24 2.58
CA ARG A 274 -29.00 8.40 3.66
C ARG A 274 -30.12 7.36 3.65
N ALA A 275 -30.40 6.76 2.51
CA ALA A 275 -31.39 5.69 2.36
C ALA A 275 -30.85 4.31 2.77
N LEU A 276 -29.53 4.15 2.89
CA LEU A 276 -28.90 2.89 3.25
C LEU A 276 -28.76 2.75 4.77
N PRO A 277 -29.05 1.58 5.35
CA PRO A 277 -28.88 1.34 6.78
C PRO A 277 -27.40 1.07 7.11
N LEU A 278 -26.61 2.15 7.13
CA LEU A 278 -25.17 2.13 7.41
C LEU A 278 -24.88 2.66 8.82
N GLU A 279 -24.07 1.97 9.57
CA GLU A 279 -23.61 2.42 10.89
C GLU A 279 -22.74 3.68 10.77
N SER A 280 -21.89 3.73 9.74
CA SER A 280 -20.99 4.84 9.46
C SER A 280 -21.68 6.17 9.18
N THR A 281 -22.98 6.15 8.80
CA THR A 281 -23.74 7.38 8.49
C THR A 281 -24.94 7.64 9.42
N THR A 282 -25.30 6.70 10.28
CA THR A 282 -26.56 6.75 11.05
C THR A 282 -26.60 7.89 12.07
N ALA A 283 -25.49 8.19 12.74
CA ALA A 283 -25.44 9.17 13.83
C ALA A 283 -24.91 10.54 13.40
N THR A 284 -24.71 10.77 12.09
CA THR A 284 -24.16 12.04 11.61
C THR A 284 -25.23 13.04 11.21
N ALA A 285 -25.11 14.27 11.71
CA ALA A 285 -25.89 15.40 11.22
C ALA A 285 -25.32 15.95 9.88
N ARG A 286 -24.01 15.76 9.66
CA ARG A 286 -23.29 16.27 8.49
C ARG A 286 -22.76 15.10 7.68
N LEU A 287 -23.20 15.00 6.44
CA LEU A 287 -22.71 14.04 5.47
C LEU A 287 -22.08 14.79 4.32
N GLU A 288 -20.77 14.66 4.17
CA GLU A 288 -20.00 15.24 3.08
C GLU A 288 -19.84 14.18 2.00
N VAL A 289 -20.19 14.53 0.76
CA VAL A 289 -20.20 13.59 -0.35
C VAL A 289 -19.64 14.26 -1.59
N ALA A 290 -18.73 13.60 -2.27
CA ALA A 290 -18.29 14.01 -3.60
C ALA A 290 -18.52 12.90 -4.62
N ARG A 291 -18.98 13.29 -5.81
CA ARG A 291 -19.02 12.39 -6.95
C ARG A 291 -17.64 12.32 -7.59
N THR A 292 -17.21 11.12 -7.92
CA THR A 292 -15.89 10.87 -8.51
C THR A 292 -15.94 9.77 -9.55
N GLY A 293 -14.86 9.60 -10.30
CA GLY A 293 -14.59 8.39 -11.06
C GLY A 293 -13.89 7.32 -10.20
N PRO A 294 -13.53 6.18 -10.80
CA PRO A 294 -12.82 5.12 -10.09
C PRO A 294 -11.47 5.57 -9.53
N GLU A 295 -10.80 6.54 -10.18
CA GLU A 295 -9.53 7.13 -9.76
C GLU A 295 -9.61 7.81 -8.40
N GLY A 296 -10.72 8.50 -8.11
CA GLY A 296 -10.93 9.19 -6.83
C GLY A 296 -11.21 8.24 -5.66
N VAL A 297 -11.56 6.97 -5.95
CA VAL A 297 -11.66 5.90 -4.95
C VAL A 297 -10.34 5.13 -4.86
N PHE A 298 -9.67 4.92 -6.00
CA PHE A 298 -8.41 4.18 -6.07
C PHE A 298 -7.32 4.83 -5.21
N GLY A 299 -7.11 6.15 -5.33
CA GLY A 299 -6.05 6.87 -4.63
C GLY A 299 -6.12 6.71 -3.09
N PRO A 300 -7.23 7.05 -2.43
CA PRO A 300 -7.39 6.85 -0.99
C PRO A 300 -7.26 5.39 -0.55
N LEU A 301 -7.83 4.44 -1.28
CA LEU A 301 -7.66 3.01 -1.00
C LEU A 301 -6.20 2.58 -1.12
N PHE A 302 -5.46 3.09 -2.12
CA PHE A 302 -4.05 2.79 -2.28
C PHE A 302 -3.21 3.36 -1.14
N SER A 303 -3.51 4.58 -0.71
CA SER A 303 -2.86 5.19 0.44
C SER A 303 -3.09 4.36 1.72
N ALA A 304 -4.33 3.93 1.97
CA ALA A 304 -4.67 3.07 3.09
C ALA A 304 -3.93 1.73 3.05
N ALA A 305 -3.93 1.08 1.89
CA ALA A 305 -3.29 -0.23 1.72
C ALA A 305 -1.77 -0.17 1.81
N SER A 306 -1.13 0.82 1.15
CA SER A 306 0.32 0.89 1.03
C SER A 306 0.99 1.39 2.31
N ASN A 307 0.39 2.34 3.01
CA ASN A 307 0.98 2.99 4.19
C ASN A 307 0.46 2.42 5.51
N GLY A 308 -0.72 1.82 5.53
CA GLY A 308 -1.37 1.36 6.76
C GLY A 308 -2.15 2.46 7.46
N GLY A 309 -2.47 2.23 8.72
CA GLY A 309 -3.19 3.14 9.61
C GLY A 309 -2.32 3.70 10.73
N ALA A 310 -2.94 4.19 11.79
CA ALA A 310 -2.26 4.80 12.92
C ALA A 310 -1.28 3.86 13.63
N TYR A 311 -1.68 2.58 13.80
CA TYR A 311 -0.90 1.56 14.52
C TYR A 311 -0.59 0.32 13.70
N SER A 312 -0.82 0.36 12.41
CA SER A 312 -0.59 -0.77 11.52
C SER A 312 0.40 -0.43 10.41
N SER A 313 1.27 -1.37 10.09
CA SER A 313 2.13 -1.26 8.92
C SER A 313 1.33 -1.55 7.66
N GLY A 314 1.53 -0.73 6.62
CA GLY A 314 0.95 -0.97 5.31
C GLY A 314 1.56 -2.17 4.58
N LEU A 315 0.97 -2.49 3.46
CA LEU A 315 1.37 -3.63 2.62
C LEU A 315 2.55 -3.28 1.67
N GLY A 316 2.97 -2.01 1.62
CA GLY A 316 3.88 -1.50 0.59
C GLY A 316 3.20 -1.32 -0.77
N GLY A 317 3.92 -0.73 -1.75
CA GLY A 317 3.29 -0.34 -3.02
C GLY A 317 2.72 -1.52 -3.81
N ALA A 318 3.51 -2.56 -4.04
CA ALA A 318 3.11 -3.69 -4.87
C ALA A 318 1.89 -4.45 -4.32
N HIS A 319 1.93 -4.85 -3.05
CA HIS A 319 0.80 -5.54 -2.41
C HIS A 319 -0.36 -4.60 -2.11
N GLY A 320 -0.09 -3.32 -1.84
CA GLY A 320 -1.11 -2.28 -1.76
C GLY A 320 -1.89 -2.16 -3.08
N ARG A 321 -1.19 -2.14 -4.22
CA ARG A 321 -1.78 -2.15 -5.55
C ARG A 321 -2.70 -3.36 -5.76
N LEU A 322 -2.25 -4.55 -5.38
CA LEU A 322 -3.06 -5.78 -5.46
C LEU A 322 -4.33 -5.66 -4.60
N ALA A 323 -4.19 -5.20 -3.36
CA ALA A 323 -5.30 -5.06 -2.43
C ALA A 323 -6.36 -4.06 -2.90
N VAL A 324 -5.93 -2.95 -3.52
CA VAL A 324 -6.87 -1.97 -4.10
C VAL A 324 -7.65 -2.54 -5.27
N TRP A 325 -6.98 -3.25 -6.18
CA TRP A 325 -7.68 -3.90 -7.28
C TRP A 325 -8.68 -4.95 -6.79
N ALA A 326 -8.36 -5.70 -5.73
CA ALA A 326 -9.30 -6.62 -5.10
C ALA A 326 -10.52 -5.88 -4.49
N SER A 327 -10.29 -4.77 -3.77
CA SER A 327 -11.37 -3.95 -3.21
C SER A 327 -12.25 -3.34 -4.31
N LEU A 328 -11.64 -2.78 -5.36
CA LEU A 328 -12.36 -2.17 -6.46
C LEU A 328 -13.18 -3.22 -7.25
N ALA A 329 -12.61 -4.41 -7.51
CA ALA A 329 -13.30 -5.52 -8.13
C ALA A 329 -14.60 -5.89 -7.35
N ALA A 330 -14.49 -6.00 -6.03
CA ALA A 330 -15.65 -6.31 -5.19
C ALA A 330 -16.67 -5.16 -5.15
N LEU A 331 -16.24 -3.90 -5.11
CA LEU A 331 -17.11 -2.74 -5.17
C LEU A 331 -17.93 -2.70 -6.46
N VAL A 332 -17.29 -2.91 -7.62
CA VAL A 332 -18.00 -2.86 -8.91
C VAL A 332 -18.71 -4.17 -9.27
N GLY A 333 -18.56 -5.21 -8.47
CA GLY A 333 -19.21 -6.50 -8.69
C GLY A 333 -18.55 -7.37 -9.74
N ALA A 334 -17.24 -7.20 -9.96
CA ALA A 334 -16.50 -8.10 -10.82
C ALA A 334 -16.43 -9.52 -10.22
N PRO A 335 -16.46 -10.58 -11.06
CA PRO A 335 -16.28 -11.94 -10.60
C PRO A 335 -14.97 -12.14 -9.83
N ASP A 336 -14.94 -13.16 -8.98
CA ASP A 336 -13.71 -13.54 -8.30
C ASP A 336 -12.64 -13.97 -9.32
N GLY A 337 -11.39 -13.54 -9.11
CA GLY A 337 -10.30 -13.79 -10.04
C GLY A 337 -10.37 -13.03 -11.38
N ALA A 338 -11.27 -12.05 -11.51
CA ALA A 338 -11.32 -11.20 -12.69
C ALA A 338 -9.98 -10.51 -12.93
N ALA A 339 -9.51 -10.51 -14.19
CA ALA A 339 -8.31 -9.78 -14.58
C ALA A 339 -8.47 -8.27 -14.32
N VAL A 340 -7.37 -7.60 -13.94
CA VAL A 340 -7.37 -6.16 -13.65
C VAL A 340 -7.95 -5.34 -14.80
N ASP A 341 -7.69 -5.71 -16.05
CA ASP A 341 -8.25 -5.04 -17.23
C ASP A 341 -9.77 -5.08 -17.29
N ALA A 342 -10.36 -6.21 -16.92
CA ALA A 342 -11.81 -6.35 -16.85
C ALA A 342 -12.40 -5.52 -15.70
N VAL A 343 -11.69 -5.45 -14.56
CA VAL A 343 -12.10 -4.62 -13.42
C VAL A 343 -12.02 -3.14 -13.78
N ASP A 344 -10.91 -2.68 -14.41
CA ASP A 344 -10.73 -1.31 -14.87
C ASP A 344 -11.84 -0.90 -15.84
N ALA A 345 -12.12 -1.73 -16.84
CA ALA A 345 -13.21 -1.49 -17.78
C ALA A 345 -14.59 -1.44 -17.12
N LEU A 346 -14.89 -2.36 -16.19
CA LEU A 346 -16.16 -2.38 -15.46
C LEU A 346 -16.32 -1.14 -14.57
N SER A 347 -15.24 -0.67 -13.96
CA SER A 347 -15.21 0.50 -13.10
C SER A 347 -15.62 1.78 -13.83
N THR A 348 -15.30 1.92 -15.12
CA THR A 348 -15.71 3.08 -15.93
C THR A 348 -17.22 3.19 -16.13
N HIS A 349 -17.95 2.10 -15.94
CA HIS A 349 -19.41 2.04 -16.07
C HIS A 349 -20.15 2.13 -14.73
N ALA A 350 -19.46 2.10 -13.62
CA ALA A 350 -20.00 2.29 -12.28
C ALA A 350 -20.10 3.80 -11.93
N ALA A 351 -20.99 4.17 -11.02
CA ALA A 351 -21.02 5.52 -10.47
C ALA A 351 -20.48 5.52 -9.05
N PHE A 352 -19.48 6.36 -8.80
CA PHE A 352 -18.82 6.42 -7.51
C PHE A 352 -19.13 7.68 -6.72
N LEU A 353 -19.19 7.52 -5.40
CA LEU A 353 -19.13 8.60 -4.43
C LEU A 353 -17.99 8.31 -3.45
N THR A 354 -17.28 9.37 -3.07
CA THR A 354 -16.55 9.38 -1.81
C THR A 354 -17.36 10.13 -0.78
N PHE A 355 -17.24 9.76 0.51
CA PHE A 355 -18.01 10.41 1.56
C PHE A 355 -17.26 10.45 2.89
N ARG A 356 -17.63 11.41 3.72
CA ARG A 356 -17.27 11.52 5.13
C ARG A 356 -18.53 11.82 5.93
N ALA A 357 -18.58 11.29 7.11
CA ALA A 357 -19.70 11.44 8.02
C ALA A 357 -19.18 11.75 9.43
N PRO A 358 -18.67 12.99 9.68
CA PRO A 358 -18.15 13.37 10.98
C PRO A 358 -19.12 13.03 12.10
N GLY A 359 -18.68 12.28 13.10
CA GLY A 359 -19.54 11.76 14.16
C GLY A 359 -18.90 10.62 14.94
N PRO A 360 -19.70 9.88 15.72
CA PRO A 360 -19.16 8.86 16.62
C PRO A 360 -18.58 7.62 15.92
N TRP A 361 -18.88 7.43 14.63
CA TRP A 361 -18.33 6.30 13.87
C TRP A 361 -17.01 6.67 13.19
N PHE A 362 -16.97 7.74 12.39
CA PHE A 362 -15.74 8.34 11.88
C PHE A 362 -15.11 9.23 12.95
N TYR A 363 -13.83 9.15 13.12
CA TYR A 363 -13.12 9.93 14.14
C TYR A 363 -12.79 11.37 13.70
N ASP A 364 -13.04 11.71 12.44
CA ASP A 364 -12.73 13.00 11.81
C ASP A 364 -11.22 13.32 11.89
N VAL A 365 -10.43 12.30 11.61
CA VAL A 365 -8.97 12.33 11.59
C VAL A 365 -8.44 11.89 10.22
N ALA A 366 -7.14 11.82 10.06
CA ALA A 366 -6.47 11.52 8.80
C ALA A 366 -6.85 10.19 8.15
N TRP A 367 -7.28 9.21 8.95
CA TRP A 367 -7.59 7.84 8.48
C TRP A 367 -9.09 7.59 8.37
N ASP A 368 -9.81 8.50 7.72
CA ASP A 368 -11.22 8.33 7.41
C ASP A 368 -11.44 8.13 5.92
N LEU A 369 -12.14 7.08 5.53
CA LEU A 369 -12.42 6.74 4.15
C LEU A 369 -13.85 6.24 3.99
N GLY A 370 -14.60 6.83 3.05
CA GLY A 370 -15.91 6.35 2.63
C GLY A 370 -15.98 6.27 1.11
N ALA A 371 -16.40 5.13 0.59
CA ALA A 371 -16.62 4.89 -0.84
C ALA A 371 -17.95 4.19 -1.07
N LEU A 372 -18.68 4.63 -2.08
CA LEU A 372 -19.90 3.99 -2.58
C LEU A 372 -19.74 3.75 -4.08
N ALA A 373 -20.10 2.58 -4.56
CA ALA A 373 -20.18 2.23 -5.96
C ALA A 373 -21.60 1.75 -6.30
N LEU A 374 -22.32 2.49 -7.15
CA LEU A 374 -23.50 1.97 -7.83
C LEU A 374 -22.99 1.16 -9.04
N ARG A 375 -23.27 -0.14 -9.04
CA ARG A 375 -22.84 -1.03 -10.12
C ARG A 375 -23.52 -0.70 -11.45
N PRO A 376 -22.96 -1.14 -12.59
CA PRO A 376 -23.52 -0.82 -13.93
C PRO A 376 -24.98 -1.26 -14.13
N ASP A 377 -25.45 -2.26 -13.35
CA ASP A 377 -26.85 -2.72 -13.40
C ASP A 377 -27.85 -1.69 -12.87
N GLY A 378 -27.36 -0.65 -12.16
CA GLY A 378 -28.20 0.36 -11.51
C GLY A 378 -29.09 -0.19 -10.40
N ARG A 379 -28.94 -1.45 -10.03
CA ARG A 379 -29.74 -2.19 -9.03
C ARG A 379 -28.94 -2.66 -7.84
N THR A 380 -27.62 -2.59 -7.92
CA THR A 380 -26.73 -3.04 -6.85
C THR A 380 -25.82 -1.90 -6.43
N VAL A 381 -25.77 -1.61 -5.15
CA VAL A 381 -24.85 -0.63 -4.56
C VAL A 381 -23.96 -1.32 -3.53
N ALA A 382 -22.67 -1.05 -3.59
CA ALA A 382 -21.68 -1.50 -2.62
C ALA A 382 -21.12 -0.28 -1.88
N VAL A 383 -20.92 -0.42 -0.57
CA VAL A 383 -20.38 0.64 0.29
C VAL A 383 -19.23 0.07 1.12
N LEU A 384 -18.14 0.80 1.16
CA LEU A 384 -17.01 0.58 2.04
C LEU A 384 -16.77 1.86 2.85
N ALA A 385 -16.79 1.75 4.15
CA ALA A 385 -16.33 2.80 5.06
C ALA A 385 -15.26 2.22 5.97
N ALA A 386 -14.23 3.00 6.25
CA ALA A 386 -13.16 2.63 7.16
C ALA A 386 -12.68 3.87 7.92
N THR A 387 -12.29 3.67 9.16
CA THR A 387 -11.67 4.69 10.01
C THR A 387 -10.63 4.04 10.91
N ASP A 388 -9.56 4.74 11.19
CA ASP A 388 -8.55 4.37 12.17
C ASP A 388 -8.12 5.60 12.97
N THR A 389 -7.63 5.43 14.20
CA THR A 389 -7.25 6.54 15.07
C THR A 389 -6.12 6.14 16.00
N GLU A 390 -5.39 7.13 16.50
CA GLU A 390 -4.40 7.00 17.59
C GLU A 390 -5.07 6.71 18.94
#